data_9850f2327efb02d8e2fed6d8c368dc16
#
_entry.id   9850f2327efb02d8e2fed6d8c368dc16
#
_cell.length_a   1.000
_cell.length_b   1.000
_cell.length_c   1.000
_cell.angle_alpha   90.00
_cell.angle_beta   90.00
_cell.angle_gamma   90.00
#
_symmetry.space_group_name_H-M   'P 1'
#
loop_
_entity.id
_entity.type
_entity.pdbx_description
1 polymer ?
#
loop_
_entity_poly.entity_id
_entity_poly.type
_entity_poly.pdbx_seq_one_letter_code
_entity_poly.pdbx_strand_id
1 'polypeptide(L)'
;MDTRQVPVEETTSLISTSKVSGTDVYNTEGEHIGFISDVMLDKRSGRVAYAVLTFGAVLGLGGDHHPLPWAALKYDTRQGGYVTGVTIDQLKDAPPWPDEQDFDNRRAAEQRLHGHYGLQGYWVA
;
A
#
# COMPACT_ATOMS: atom_id res chain seq x y z
N MET A 1 -3.18 -28.35 -29.07
CA MET A 1 -3.98 -27.76 -28.00
C MET A 1 -3.31 -26.52 -27.46
N ASP A 2 -4.05 -25.51 -27.29
CA ASP A 2 -3.52 -24.31 -26.65
C ASP A 2 -3.39 -24.53 -25.15
N THR A 3 -2.15 -24.60 -24.70
CA THR A 3 -1.86 -24.75 -23.30
C THR A 3 -1.51 -23.45 -22.63
N ARG A 4 -1.80 -22.34 -23.33
CA ARG A 4 -1.49 -21.04 -22.80
C ARG A 4 -2.16 -20.83 -21.46
N GLN A 5 -1.37 -20.57 -20.46
CA GLN A 5 -1.85 -20.20 -19.14
C GLN A 5 -1.40 -18.79 -18.85
N VAL A 6 -2.35 -17.98 -18.43
CA VAL A 6 -2.04 -16.63 -17.95
C VAL A 6 -1.57 -16.77 -16.52
N PRO A 7 -0.36 -16.30 -16.18
CA PRO A 7 0.10 -16.32 -14.80
C PRO A 7 -0.84 -15.50 -13.94
N VAL A 8 -1.33 -16.08 -12.85
CA VAL A 8 -2.31 -15.40 -11.99
C VAL A 8 -1.79 -15.12 -10.57
N GLU A 9 -0.55 -15.45 -10.30
CA GLU A 9 0.06 -15.14 -9.01
C GLU A 9 1.19 -14.14 -9.15
N GLU A 10 2.26 -14.55 -9.79
CA GLU A 10 3.43 -13.70 -9.89
C GLU A 10 4.28 -14.07 -11.08
N THR A 11 4.88 -13.05 -11.70
CA THR A 11 5.95 -13.22 -12.69
C THR A 11 7.16 -12.45 -12.18
N THR A 12 8.18 -12.28 -13.04
CA THR A 12 9.36 -11.51 -12.66
C THR A 12 9.02 -10.05 -12.33
N SER A 13 8.04 -9.49 -13.03
CA SER A 13 7.72 -8.06 -12.90
C SER A 13 6.27 -7.79 -12.53
N LEU A 14 5.42 -8.80 -12.49
CA LEU A 14 3.99 -8.64 -12.20
C LEU A 14 3.57 -9.51 -11.04
N ILE A 15 2.63 -9.01 -10.26
CA ILE A 15 2.07 -9.75 -9.14
C ILE A 15 0.56 -9.57 -9.11
N SER A 16 -0.16 -10.65 -8.80
CA SER A 16 -1.60 -10.61 -8.66
C SER A 16 -2.01 -9.76 -7.47
N THR A 17 -3.09 -8.97 -7.60
CA THR A 17 -3.60 -8.20 -6.47
C THR A 17 -3.98 -9.09 -5.30
N SER A 18 -4.47 -10.29 -5.56
CA SER A 18 -4.82 -11.25 -4.51
C SER A 18 -3.59 -11.73 -3.75
N LYS A 19 -2.44 -11.77 -4.40
CA LYS A 19 -1.19 -12.17 -3.75
C LYS A 19 -0.52 -11.00 -3.04
N VAL A 20 -0.72 -9.77 -3.52
CA VAL A 20 -0.25 -8.56 -2.83
C VAL A 20 -0.87 -8.48 -1.44
N SER A 21 -2.16 -8.76 -1.32
CA SER A 21 -2.81 -8.89 -0.01
C SER A 21 -2.15 -10.01 0.78
N GLY A 22 -1.73 -9.71 2.00
CA GLY A 22 -1.02 -10.64 2.85
C GLY A 22 0.50 -10.61 2.69
N THR A 23 1.02 -9.85 1.72
CA THR A 23 2.47 -9.74 1.53
C THR A 23 3.08 -8.91 2.66
N ASP A 24 4.19 -9.39 3.16
CA ASP A 24 4.89 -8.75 4.27
C ASP A 24 5.50 -7.39 3.89
N VAL A 25 5.57 -6.51 4.87
CA VAL A 25 6.20 -5.20 4.74
C VAL A 25 7.32 -5.08 5.76
N TYR A 26 8.46 -4.60 5.29
CA TYR A 26 9.67 -4.43 6.08
C TYR A 26 10.10 -2.97 6.07
N ASN A 27 10.83 -2.56 7.10
CA ASN A 27 11.48 -1.26 7.09
C ASN A 27 12.83 -1.36 6.35
N THR A 28 13.54 -0.24 6.26
CA THR A 28 14.83 -0.20 5.54
C THR A 28 15.95 -0.98 6.25
N GLU A 29 15.73 -1.36 7.50
CA GLU A 29 16.67 -2.17 8.27
C GLU A 29 16.38 -3.67 8.16
N GLY A 30 15.37 -4.03 7.37
CA GLY A 30 14.99 -5.43 7.17
C GLY A 30 14.08 -5.99 8.24
N GLU A 31 13.59 -5.16 9.15
CA GLU A 31 12.67 -5.60 10.20
C GLU A 31 11.24 -5.71 9.63
N HIS A 32 10.59 -6.80 9.97
CA HIS A 32 9.19 -7.02 9.60
C HIS A 32 8.30 -6.11 10.44
N ILE A 33 7.54 -5.24 9.80
CA ILE A 33 6.72 -4.27 10.51
C ILE A 33 5.21 -4.49 10.32
N GLY A 34 4.82 -5.27 9.34
CA GLY A 34 3.41 -5.53 9.10
C GLY A 34 3.17 -6.24 7.78
N PHE A 35 1.97 -6.11 7.26
CA PHE A 35 1.64 -6.71 5.97
C PHE A 35 0.61 -5.84 5.26
N ILE A 36 0.52 -6.04 3.94
CA ILE A 36 -0.51 -5.38 3.13
C ILE A 36 -1.81 -6.14 3.32
N SER A 37 -2.82 -5.48 3.84
CA SER A 37 -4.13 -6.09 4.03
C SER A 37 -5.02 -5.92 2.81
N ASP A 38 -4.81 -4.85 2.02
CA ASP A 38 -5.59 -4.63 0.82
C ASP A 38 -4.91 -3.62 -0.10
N VAL A 39 -5.37 -3.56 -1.34
CA VAL A 39 -4.91 -2.60 -2.33
C VAL A 39 -6.14 -1.98 -2.99
N MET A 40 -6.21 -0.66 -2.98
CA MET A 40 -7.34 0.05 -3.55
C MET A 40 -7.00 0.59 -4.92
N LEU A 41 -7.75 0.18 -5.92
CA LEU A 41 -7.56 0.59 -7.30
C LEU A 41 -8.54 1.70 -7.69
N ASP A 42 -8.06 2.66 -8.46
CA ASP A 42 -8.94 3.59 -9.13
C ASP A 42 -9.69 2.83 -10.23
N LYS A 43 -11.01 2.81 -10.14
CA LYS A 43 -11.84 2.03 -11.07
C LYS A 43 -11.69 2.45 -12.52
N ARG A 44 -11.41 3.72 -12.77
CA ARG A 44 -11.34 4.26 -14.13
C ARG A 44 -9.98 4.04 -14.77
N SER A 45 -8.92 4.38 -14.05
CA SER A 45 -7.57 4.31 -14.59
C SER A 45 -6.92 2.94 -14.43
N GLY A 46 -7.39 2.13 -13.46
CA GLY A 46 -6.75 0.88 -13.10
C GLY A 46 -5.46 1.07 -12.30
N ARG A 47 -5.14 2.30 -11.92
CA ARG A 47 -3.95 2.58 -11.13
C ARG A 47 -4.19 2.30 -9.66
N VAL A 48 -3.13 1.92 -8.96
CA VAL A 48 -3.19 1.75 -7.51
C VAL A 48 -3.31 3.12 -6.86
N ALA A 49 -4.40 3.34 -6.15
CA ALA A 49 -4.61 4.59 -5.43
C ALA A 49 -3.82 4.60 -4.13
N TYR A 50 -3.90 3.52 -3.35
CA TYR A 50 -3.13 3.38 -2.12
C TYR A 50 -3.18 1.92 -1.66
N ALA A 51 -2.23 1.57 -0.82
CA ALA A 51 -2.24 0.29 -0.12
C ALA A 51 -2.83 0.49 1.27
N VAL A 52 -3.47 -0.55 1.79
CA VAL A 52 -3.96 -0.59 3.17
C VAL A 52 -3.08 -1.55 3.94
N LEU A 53 -2.41 -1.05 4.97
CA LEU A 53 -1.45 -1.82 5.75
C LEU A 53 -1.98 -2.08 7.14
N THR A 54 -1.63 -3.25 7.67
CA THR A 54 -1.84 -3.60 9.06
C THR A 54 -0.46 -3.75 9.69
N PHE A 55 -0.22 -3.06 10.79
CA PHE A 55 1.05 -3.10 11.49
C PHE A 55 0.95 -3.94 12.76
N GLY A 56 2.09 -4.48 13.20
CA GLY A 56 2.13 -5.23 14.42
C GLY A 56 1.82 -4.37 15.65
N ALA A 57 1.21 -4.99 16.66
CA ALA A 57 0.83 -4.29 17.89
C ALA A 57 2.02 -3.67 18.60
N VAL A 58 3.20 -4.24 18.44
CA VAL A 58 4.43 -3.74 19.09
C VAL A 58 4.82 -2.34 18.62
N LEU A 59 4.30 -1.88 17.49
CA LEU A 59 4.59 -0.54 16.98
C LEU A 59 3.72 0.54 17.63
N GLY A 60 2.73 0.15 18.42
CA GLY A 60 1.85 1.11 19.10
C GLY A 60 0.88 1.83 18.18
N LEU A 61 0.66 1.31 16.97
CA LEU A 61 -0.22 1.91 15.99
C LEU A 61 -1.65 1.36 16.04
N GLY A 62 -1.88 0.38 16.89
CA GLY A 62 -3.14 -0.34 16.91
C GLY A 62 -3.24 -1.34 15.76
N GLY A 63 -4.23 -2.22 15.81
CA GLY A 63 -4.43 -3.23 14.79
C GLY A 63 -5.22 -2.76 13.58
N ASP A 64 -5.42 -1.46 13.43
CA ASP A 64 -6.29 -0.91 12.39
C ASP A 64 -5.58 -0.80 11.06
N HIS A 65 -6.38 -0.55 10.04
CA HIS A 65 -5.90 -0.37 8.67
C HIS A 65 -5.35 1.03 8.48
N HIS A 66 -4.18 1.11 7.87
CA HIS A 66 -3.49 2.37 7.62
C HIS A 66 -3.27 2.56 6.12
N PRO A 67 -3.84 3.59 5.51
CA PRO A 67 -3.58 3.85 4.10
C PRO A 67 -2.17 4.37 3.89
N LEU A 68 -1.52 3.91 2.83
CA LEU A 68 -0.18 4.34 2.48
C LEU A 68 -0.10 4.50 0.96
N PRO A 69 0.45 5.61 0.44
CA PRO A 69 0.62 5.73 -1.01
C PRO A 69 1.42 4.56 -1.56
N TRP A 70 1.01 4.07 -2.71
CA TRP A 70 1.71 2.94 -3.33
C TRP A 70 3.19 3.23 -3.57
N ALA A 71 3.51 4.49 -3.93
CA ALA A 71 4.89 4.90 -4.19
C ALA A 71 5.79 4.82 -2.96
N ALA A 72 5.22 4.72 -1.75
CA ALA A 72 6.00 4.54 -0.53
C ALA A 72 6.50 3.12 -0.33
N LEU A 73 6.07 2.19 -1.18
CA LEU A 73 6.41 0.77 -1.10
C LEU A 73 7.28 0.37 -2.29
N LYS A 74 8.33 -0.39 -2.02
CA LYS A 74 9.18 -0.95 -3.07
C LYS A 74 9.34 -2.45 -2.86
N TYR A 75 9.08 -3.23 -3.89
CA TYR A 75 9.22 -4.67 -3.78
C TYR A 75 10.70 -5.06 -3.69
N ASP A 76 11.02 -5.90 -2.73
CA ASP A 76 12.36 -6.44 -2.55
C ASP A 76 12.32 -7.94 -2.80
N THR A 77 12.93 -8.36 -3.90
CA THR A 77 12.94 -9.78 -4.30
C THR A 77 13.69 -10.65 -3.30
N ARG A 78 14.63 -10.09 -2.57
CA ARG A 78 15.42 -10.85 -1.60
C ARG A 78 14.58 -11.24 -0.39
N GLN A 79 13.73 -10.31 0.06
CA GLN A 79 12.88 -10.55 1.22
C GLN A 79 11.53 -11.13 0.83
N GLY A 80 11.16 -11.06 -0.43
CA GLY A 80 9.87 -11.52 -0.89
C GLY A 80 8.71 -10.67 -0.41
N GLY A 81 8.94 -9.39 -0.18
CA GLY A 81 7.94 -8.45 0.30
C GLY A 81 8.28 -7.02 -0.06
N TYR A 82 7.52 -6.09 0.49
CA TYR A 82 7.71 -4.68 0.23
C TYR A 82 8.52 -4.02 1.33
N VAL A 83 9.32 -3.03 0.95
CA VAL A 83 10.12 -2.23 1.87
C VAL A 83 9.59 -0.80 1.82
N THR A 84 9.44 -0.19 2.99
CA THR A 84 9.08 1.22 3.09
C THR A 84 10.08 1.97 3.96
N GLY A 85 10.39 3.22 3.54
CA GLY A 85 11.18 4.14 4.35
C GLY A 85 10.33 5.01 5.28
N VAL A 86 9.03 4.78 5.30
CA VAL A 86 8.12 5.54 6.17
C VAL A 86 8.40 5.18 7.62
N THR A 87 8.50 6.21 8.47
CA THR A 87 8.78 6.02 9.89
C THR A 87 7.48 5.82 10.68
N ILE A 88 7.61 5.25 11.87
CA ILE A 88 6.48 5.07 12.78
C ILE A 88 5.87 6.43 13.13
N ASP A 89 6.68 7.45 13.33
CA ASP A 89 6.20 8.79 13.64
C ASP A 89 5.36 9.36 12.50
N GLN A 90 5.79 9.17 11.26
CA GLN A 90 5.00 9.57 10.09
C GLN A 90 3.65 8.85 10.04
N LEU A 91 3.62 7.57 10.38
CA LEU A 91 2.39 6.80 10.43
C LEU A 91 1.45 7.31 11.52
N LYS A 92 1.99 7.62 12.69
CA LYS A 92 1.20 8.14 13.80
C LYS A 92 0.61 9.52 13.50
N ASP A 93 1.34 10.34 12.77
CA ASP A 93 0.94 11.71 12.43
C ASP A 93 0.11 11.79 11.15
N ALA A 94 -0.22 10.65 10.54
CA ALA A 94 -0.96 10.63 9.29
C ALA A 94 -2.33 11.30 9.45
N PRO A 95 -2.82 12.01 8.40
CA PRO A 95 -4.11 12.67 8.49
C PRO A 95 -5.25 11.66 8.63
N PRO A 96 -6.38 12.08 9.24
CA PRO A 96 -7.54 11.21 9.33
C PRO A 96 -8.01 10.76 7.96
N TRP A 97 -8.48 9.52 7.88
CA TRP A 97 -9.01 8.97 6.64
C TRP A 97 -10.54 8.97 6.72
N PRO A 98 -11.24 9.48 5.69
CA PRO A 98 -12.70 9.51 5.71
C PRO A 98 -13.27 8.10 5.65
N ASP A 99 -14.48 7.93 6.20
CA ASP A 99 -15.16 6.66 6.08
C ASP A 99 -15.72 6.47 4.67
N GLU A 100 -16.29 5.29 4.41
CA GLU A 100 -16.76 4.92 3.07
C GLU A 100 -17.90 5.79 2.56
N GLN A 101 -18.58 6.49 3.44
CA GLN A 101 -19.74 7.29 3.07
C GLN A 101 -19.38 8.67 2.55
N ASP A 102 -18.14 9.09 2.76
CA ASP A 102 -17.70 10.44 2.41
C ASP A 102 -16.92 10.45 1.10
N PHE A 103 -17.58 10.07 0.02
CA PHE A 103 -16.94 9.99 -1.29
C PHE A 103 -16.52 11.34 -1.85
N ASP A 104 -17.23 12.40 -1.50
CA ASP A 104 -16.94 13.73 -2.05
C ASP A 104 -15.59 14.25 -1.57
N ASN A 105 -15.16 13.81 -0.41
CA ASN A 105 -13.87 14.22 0.18
C ASN A 105 -12.73 13.24 -0.09
N ARG A 106 -12.98 12.19 -0.87
CA ARG A 106 -11.96 11.17 -1.09
C ARG A 106 -10.71 11.73 -1.75
N ARG A 107 -10.86 12.53 -2.82
CA ARG A 107 -9.69 13.09 -3.50
C ARG A 107 -8.92 14.04 -2.59
N ALA A 108 -9.61 14.84 -1.78
CA ALA A 108 -8.94 15.70 -0.81
C ALA A 108 -8.17 14.89 0.22
N ALA A 109 -8.75 13.78 0.69
CA ALA A 109 -8.08 12.87 1.62
C ALA A 109 -6.84 12.23 0.97
N GLU A 110 -6.96 11.82 -0.29
CA GLU A 110 -5.83 11.25 -1.03
C GLU A 110 -4.71 12.29 -1.22
N GLN A 111 -5.07 13.53 -1.47
CA GLN A 111 -4.09 14.62 -1.60
C GLN A 111 -3.36 14.85 -0.28
N ARG A 112 -4.09 14.88 0.84
CA ARG A 112 -3.48 15.04 2.16
C ARG A 112 -2.57 13.87 2.51
N LEU A 113 -3.00 12.66 2.15
CA LEU A 113 -2.20 11.45 2.41
C LEU A 113 -0.87 11.51 1.66
N HIS A 114 -0.91 11.77 0.36
CA HIS A 114 0.30 11.84 -0.44
C HIS A 114 1.20 12.98 0.00
N GLY A 115 0.62 14.15 0.28
CA GLY A 115 1.36 15.29 0.76
C GLY A 115 2.05 15.03 2.10
N HIS A 116 1.39 14.32 3.00
CA HIS A 116 1.96 13.96 4.28
C HIS A 116 3.25 13.16 4.13
N TYR A 117 3.31 12.26 3.15
CA TYR A 117 4.49 11.43 2.89
C TYR A 117 5.43 12.05 1.84
N GLY A 118 5.13 13.25 1.37
CA GLY A 118 5.97 13.94 0.39
C GLY A 118 5.97 13.28 -0.98
N LEU A 119 4.88 12.62 -1.34
CA LEU A 119 4.78 11.87 -2.58
C LEU A 119 3.77 12.50 -3.52
N GLN A 120 4.04 12.34 -4.82
CA GLN A 120 3.14 12.76 -5.88
C GLN A 120 1.94 11.81 -5.94
N GLY A 121 0.76 12.36 -6.17
CA GLY A 121 -0.43 11.55 -6.27
C GLY A 121 -0.45 10.66 -7.52
N TYR A 122 -1.12 9.53 -7.42
CA TYR A 122 -1.21 8.57 -8.54
C TYR A 122 -1.97 9.15 -9.74
N TRP A 123 -2.75 10.19 -9.54
CA TRP A 123 -3.52 10.84 -10.61
C TRP A 123 -2.68 11.79 -11.46
N VAL A 124 -1.47 12.05 -11.06
CA VAL A 124 -0.53 12.87 -11.83
C VAL A 124 0.21 11.96 -12.81
N ALA A 125 0.18 12.34 -14.08
CA ALA A 125 0.79 11.53 -15.12
C ALA A 125 2.32 11.64 -15.10
#